data_1c6f7058f1336d4f5588660e22944054
#
_entry.id   1c6f7058f1336d4f5588660e22944054
#
_cell.length_a   1.000
_cell.length_b   1.000
_cell.length_c   1.000
_cell.angle_alpha   90.00
_cell.angle_beta   90.00
_cell.angle_gamma   90.00
#
_symmetry.space_group_name_H-M   'P 1'
#
loop_
_entity.id
_entity.type
_entity.pdbx_description
1 polymer ?
#
loop_
_entity_poly.entity_id
_entity_poly.type
_entity_poly.pdbx_seq_one_letter_code
_entity_poly.pdbx_strand_id
1 'polypeptide(L)'
;MQIALMIHDGSAPADSDVPRTGGVPLAPAGFAWPLCGCGGPLQFFAHLPVEDGVLSVFLCQNNPGACAFWDASSSANRVYLFPREELRPVAVPEAGLTLLPATSAIRTHVVTIDPEDACDEEGIEPDAYDLARSGWKWEPEEGFGKQREVLGSLGGSPSYLEDDRLPVCPSCTGTMEFAAHLEEGITRETSMNLGGQLGYVFVCRPCREGAFLTD
;
A
#
# COMPACT_ATOMS: atom_id res chain seq x y z
N MET A 1 16.69 -11.93 -8.01
CA MET A 1 15.50 -11.72 -7.15
C MET A 1 14.32 -11.30 -8.01
N GLN A 2 13.06 -11.57 -7.58
CA GLN A 2 11.86 -11.13 -8.33
C GLN A 2 11.09 -10.09 -7.52
N ILE A 3 10.70 -8.99 -8.18
CA ILE A 3 9.88 -7.93 -7.64
C ILE A 3 8.57 -7.86 -8.46
N ALA A 4 7.45 -7.88 -7.78
CA ALA A 4 6.13 -7.79 -8.39
C ALA A 4 5.63 -6.34 -8.33
N LEU A 5 5.96 -5.52 -9.33
CA LEU A 5 5.49 -4.15 -9.44
C LEU A 5 3.96 -4.11 -9.61
N MET A 6 3.32 -3.19 -8.92
CA MET A 6 1.92 -2.82 -9.09
C MET A 6 1.85 -1.65 -10.10
N ILE A 7 1.23 -1.89 -11.24
CA ILE A 7 1.15 -0.92 -12.33
C ILE A 7 -0.29 -0.47 -12.50
N HIS A 8 -0.50 0.82 -12.64
CA HIS A 8 -1.80 1.40 -13.00
C HIS A 8 -2.32 0.80 -14.31
N ASP A 9 -3.56 0.36 -14.32
CA ASP A 9 -4.20 -0.30 -15.47
C ASP A 9 -5.59 0.29 -15.76
N GLY A 10 -5.67 1.62 -15.73
CA GLY A 10 -6.93 2.33 -15.95
C GLY A 10 -7.81 2.38 -14.70
N SER A 11 -9.11 2.59 -14.90
CA SER A 11 -10.08 2.63 -13.81
C SER A 11 -10.65 1.25 -13.52
N ALA A 12 -11.05 1.01 -12.26
CA ALA A 12 -11.79 -0.19 -11.84
C ALA A 12 -13.20 0.17 -11.37
N PRO A 13 -14.18 -0.76 -11.44
CA PRO A 13 -15.44 -0.57 -10.72
C PRO A 13 -15.18 -0.40 -9.21
N ALA A 14 -15.90 0.53 -8.58
CA ALA A 14 -15.60 0.95 -7.20
C ALA A 14 -15.74 -0.18 -6.17
N ASP A 15 -16.56 -1.18 -6.43
CA ASP A 15 -16.87 -2.32 -5.54
C ASP A 15 -16.34 -3.66 -6.08
N SER A 16 -15.43 -3.63 -7.06
CA SER A 16 -14.84 -4.85 -7.62
C SER A 16 -13.83 -5.50 -6.66
N ASP A 17 -13.62 -6.79 -6.83
CA ASP A 17 -12.63 -7.60 -6.10
C ASP A 17 -11.24 -7.64 -6.76
N VAL A 18 -11.06 -6.88 -7.86
CA VAL A 18 -9.76 -6.77 -8.52
C VAL A 18 -8.77 -5.93 -7.69
N PRO A 19 -7.45 -6.15 -7.84
CA PRO A 19 -6.46 -5.29 -7.22
C PRO A 19 -6.65 -3.84 -7.65
N ARG A 20 -6.74 -2.92 -6.69
CA ARG A 20 -7.01 -1.50 -6.97
C ARG A 20 -6.64 -0.58 -5.83
N THR A 21 -6.45 0.69 -6.15
CA THR A 21 -6.52 1.79 -5.19
C THR A 21 -7.89 2.48 -5.31
N GLY A 22 -8.37 3.05 -4.21
CA GLY A 22 -9.68 3.71 -4.17
C GLY A 22 -10.88 2.76 -4.25
N GLY A 23 -12.05 3.36 -4.47
CA GLY A 23 -13.32 2.65 -4.47
C GLY A 23 -13.83 2.29 -3.07
N VAL A 24 -14.79 1.38 -2.99
CA VAL A 24 -15.42 0.94 -1.74
C VAL A 24 -14.66 -0.27 -1.18
N PRO A 25 -14.26 -0.28 0.10
CA PRO A 25 -13.62 -1.45 0.68
C PRO A 25 -14.57 -2.65 0.70
N LEU A 26 -14.00 -3.84 0.46
CA LEU A 26 -14.67 -5.11 0.66
C LEU A 26 -14.22 -5.70 1.99
N ALA A 27 -15.16 -6.09 2.85
CA ALA A 27 -14.85 -6.66 4.16
C ALA A 27 -15.85 -7.75 4.55
N PRO A 28 -15.53 -8.59 5.58
CA PRO A 28 -16.47 -9.55 6.14
C PRO A 28 -17.70 -8.88 6.72
N ALA A 29 -18.78 -9.65 6.85
CA ALA A 29 -20.02 -9.16 7.49
C ALA A 29 -19.74 -8.67 8.93
N GLY A 30 -20.34 -7.52 9.28
CA GLY A 30 -20.15 -6.91 10.60
C GLY A 30 -18.89 -6.06 10.75
N PHE A 31 -18.10 -5.89 9.70
CA PHE A 31 -16.97 -4.97 9.73
C PHE A 31 -17.44 -3.55 10.00
N ALA A 32 -16.83 -2.90 10.99
CA ALA A 32 -17.05 -1.50 11.30
C ALA A 32 -15.97 -0.62 10.66
N TRP A 33 -16.37 0.49 10.03
CA TRP A 33 -15.43 1.43 9.44
C TRP A 33 -14.43 1.94 10.48
N PRO A 34 -13.10 1.90 10.22
CA PRO A 34 -12.12 2.31 11.19
C PRO A 34 -12.11 3.83 11.40
N LEU A 35 -11.93 4.24 12.65
CA LEU A 35 -11.86 5.63 13.06
C LEU A 35 -10.43 5.98 13.51
N CYS A 36 -10.02 7.19 13.18
CA CYS A 36 -8.81 7.80 13.72
C CYS A 36 -9.04 8.29 15.15
N GLY A 37 -7.97 8.43 15.94
CA GLY A 37 -8.00 9.08 17.26
C GLY A 37 -8.49 10.53 17.23
N CYS A 38 -8.50 11.21 16.07
CA CYS A 38 -9.12 12.52 15.89
C CYS A 38 -10.66 12.47 15.82
N GLY A 39 -11.26 11.29 15.85
CA GLY A 39 -12.71 11.07 15.78
C GLY A 39 -13.27 10.93 14.36
N GLY A 40 -12.50 11.23 13.31
CA GLY A 40 -12.94 11.07 11.92
C GLY A 40 -12.68 9.69 11.35
N PRO A 41 -13.45 9.26 10.32
CA PRO A 41 -13.22 7.99 9.63
C PRO A 41 -11.89 8.02 8.90
N LEU A 42 -11.23 6.85 8.80
CA LEU A 42 -10.05 6.69 7.96
C LEU A 42 -10.47 6.64 6.47
N GLN A 43 -9.64 7.18 5.59
CA GLN A 43 -9.82 7.04 4.14
C GLN A 43 -9.34 5.68 3.68
N PHE A 44 -10.14 4.99 2.89
CA PHE A 44 -9.75 3.74 2.24
C PHE A 44 -8.82 4.02 1.05
N PHE A 45 -7.66 3.35 1.03
CA PHE A 45 -6.63 3.56 0.02
C PHE A 45 -6.52 2.41 -0.97
N ALA A 46 -6.42 1.17 -0.50
CA ALA A 46 -6.09 0.05 -1.37
C ALA A 46 -6.78 -1.26 -1.00
N HIS A 47 -7.11 -2.05 -2.04
CA HIS A 47 -7.58 -3.42 -2.01
C HIS A 47 -6.58 -4.29 -2.78
N LEU A 48 -5.75 -5.03 -2.05
CA LEU A 48 -4.63 -5.77 -2.61
C LEU A 48 -4.76 -7.26 -2.30
N PRO A 49 -5.26 -8.08 -3.25
CA PRO A 49 -5.24 -9.52 -3.11
C PRO A 49 -3.80 -10.06 -2.97
N VAL A 50 -3.55 -10.80 -1.90
CA VAL A 50 -2.30 -11.51 -1.61
C VAL A 50 -2.58 -13.00 -1.47
N GLU A 51 -1.56 -13.86 -1.37
CA GLU A 51 -1.72 -15.30 -1.38
C GLU A 51 -2.76 -15.82 -0.38
N ASP A 52 -2.71 -15.33 0.86
CA ASP A 52 -3.54 -15.79 1.99
C ASP A 52 -4.73 -14.88 2.33
N GLY A 53 -5.08 -13.94 1.44
CA GLY A 53 -6.21 -13.05 1.67
C GLY A 53 -6.21 -11.78 0.85
N VAL A 54 -6.76 -10.74 1.44
CA VAL A 54 -6.83 -9.39 0.87
C VAL A 54 -6.37 -8.37 1.90
N LEU A 55 -5.38 -7.57 1.52
CA LEU A 55 -4.96 -6.41 2.29
C LEU A 55 -5.91 -5.25 1.99
N SER A 56 -6.45 -4.64 3.04
CA SER A 56 -7.24 -3.41 2.97
C SER A 56 -6.55 -2.33 3.80
N VAL A 57 -6.13 -1.25 3.14
CA VAL A 57 -5.33 -0.17 3.73
C VAL A 57 -6.18 1.07 3.94
N PHE A 58 -6.14 1.62 5.16
CA PHE A 58 -6.88 2.82 5.55
C PHE A 58 -5.94 3.79 6.26
N LEU A 59 -5.95 5.08 5.86
CA LEU A 59 -5.14 6.13 6.46
C LEU A 59 -5.99 7.37 6.78
N CYS A 60 -5.62 8.11 7.83
CA CYS A 60 -6.31 9.34 8.20
C CYS A 60 -5.95 10.48 7.26
N GLN A 61 -6.95 11.05 6.63
CA GLN A 61 -6.86 12.25 5.79
C GLN A 61 -7.69 13.42 6.33
N ASN A 62 -8.30 13.27 7.54
CA ASN A 62 -9.15 14.32 8.12
C ASN A 62 -8.36 15.55 8.57
N ASN A 63 -7.11 15.33 9.01
CA ASN A 63 -6.21 16.39 9.47
C ASN A 63 -4.78 16.06 9.03
N PRO A 64 -4.45 16.24 7.74
CA PRO A 64 -3.13 15.93 7.20
C PRO A 64 -2.02 16.68 7.96
N GLY A 65 -0.95 15.95 8.33
CA GLY A 65 0.17 16.48 9.09
C GLY A 65 -0.04 16.57 10.62
N ALA A 66 -1.28 16.41 11.12
CA ALA A 66 -1.55 16.36 12.56
C ALA A 66 -1.86 14.95 13.07
N CYS A 67 -2.34 14.06 12.19
CA CYS A 67 -2.57 12.64 12.52
C CYS A 67 -1.40 11.83 11.98
N ALA A 68 -0.65 11.17 12.86
CA ALA A 68 0.58 10.43 12.53
C ALA A 68 0.28 9.11 11.78
N PHE A 69 -0.24 9.19 10.55
CA PHE A 69 -0.50 7.99 9.74
C PHE A 69 0.79 7.27 9.32
N TRP A 70 1.92 7.94 9.38
CA TRP A 70 3.26 7.40 9.11
C TRP A 70 3.83 6.51 10.22
N ASP A 71 3.20 6.45 11.37
CA ASP A 71 3.63 5.67 12.53
C ASP A 71 2.78 4.39 12.65
N ALA A 72 3.43 3.23 12.59
CA ALA A 72 2.78 1.92 12.65
C ALA A 72 1.97 1.69 13.93
N SER A 73 2.31 2.37 15.04
CA SER A 73 1.59 2.28 16.31
C SER A 73 0.40 3.22 16.43
N SER A 74 0.23 4.12 15.47
CA SER A 74 -0.80 5.16 15.49
C SER A 74 -2.21 4.61 15.21
N SER A 75 -3.22 5.27 15.76
CA SER A 75 -4.61 5.06 15.36
C SER A 75 -4.98 5.70 14.01
N ALA A 76 -4.05 6.45 13.41
CA ALA A 76 -4.27 7.16 12.16
C ALA A 76 -4.08 6.29 10.91
N ASN A 77 -3.71 5.04 11.08
CA ASN A 77 -3.70 4.03 10.02
C ASN A 77 -4.30 2.72 10.49
N ARG A 78 -4.77 1.91 9.56
CA ARG A 78 -5.20 0.51 9.78
C ARG A 78 -4.94 -0.29 8.51
N VAL A 79 -4.40 -1.48 8.71
CA VAL A 79 -4.29 -2.49 7.66
C VAL A 79 -4.98 -3.73 8.16
N TYR A 80 -5.84 -4.30 7.33
CA TYR A 80 -6.54 -5.56 7.61
C TYR A 80 -6.12 -6.60 6.58
N LEU A 81 -5.87 -7.81 7.04
CA LEU A 81 -5.71 -8.98 6.19
C LEU A 81 -6.99 -9.82 6.29
N PHE A 82 -7.94 -9.60 5.39
CA PHE A 82 -9.19 -10.36 5.36
C PHE A 82 -9.04 -11.69 4.62
N PRO A 83 -9.76 -12.76 5.03
CA PRO A 83 -9.94 -13.93 4.17
C PRO A 83 -10.65 -13.51 2.88
N ARG A 84 -10.41 -14.20 1.76
CA ARG A 84 -11.03 -13.85 0.47
C ARG A 84 -12.53 -14.16 0.40
N GLU A 85 -12.96 -15.10 1.22
CA GLU A 85 -14.33 -15.57 1.22
C GLU A 85 -15.26 -14.56 1.89
N GLU A 86 -16.48 -14.47 1.35
CA GLU A 86 -17.58 -13.67 1.92
C GLU A 86 -17.31 -12.16 2.08
N LEU A 87 -16.39 -11.60 1.31
CA LEU A 87 -16.19 -10.16 1.29
C LEU A 87 -17.35 -9.44 0.59
N ARG A 88 -17.78 -8.30 1.14
CA ARG A 88 -18.90 -7.48 0.64
C ARG A 88 -18.53 -6.01 0.69
N PRO A 89 -19.11 -5.18 -0.19
CA PRO A 89 -18.98 -3.75 -0.07
C PRO A 89 -19.42 -3.25 1.30
N VAL A 90 -18.61 -2.41 1.91
CA VAL A 90 -18.89 -1.81 3.23
C VAL A 90 -19.70 -0.52 3.05
N ALA A 91 -20.66 -0.28 3.94
CA ALA A 91 -21.37 1.00 3.97
C ALA A 91 -20.38 2.14 4.27
N VAL A 92 -20.31 3.11 3.35
CA VAL A 92 -19.38 4.24 3.45
C VAL A 92 -19.97 5.30 4.39
N PRO A 93 -19.19 5.80 5.38
CA PRO A 93 -19.64 6.92 6.20
C PRO A 93 -19.95 8.16 5.37
N GLU A 94 -21.03 8.87 5.71
CA GLU A 94 -21.47 10.08 5.00
C GLU A 94 -20.55 11.28 5.24
N ALA A 95 -19.83 11.30 6.37
CA ALA A 95 -18.99 12.41 6.78
C ALA A 95 -17.50 12.02 6.76
N GLY A 96 -16.63 12.99 6.49
CA GLY A 96 -15.18 12.84 6.46
C GLY A 96 -14.62 12.44 5.09
N LEU A 97 -13.30 12.37 5.00
CA LEU A 97 -12.61 11.89 3.80
C LEU A 97 -12.49 10.35 3.90
N THR A 98 -13.40 9.64 3.26
CA THR A 98 -13.56 8.19 3.37
C THR A 98 -13.06 7.43 2.15
N LEU A 99 -13.17 8.00 0.96
CA LEU A 99 -12.77 7.37 -0.30
C LEU A 99 -11.87 8.30 -1.12
N LEU A 100 -11.02 7.73 -1.97
CA LEU A 100 -10.36 8.47 -3.04
C LEU A 100 -11.41 8.88 -4.09
N PRO A 101 -11.24 10.04 -4.74
CA PRO A 101 -12.19 10.53 -5.74
C PRO A 101 -12.39 9.60 -6.95
N ALA A 102 -11.35 8.82 -7.29
CA ALA A 102 -11.39 7.84 -8.38
C ALA A 102 -10.65 6.56 -8.00
N THR A 103 -10.87 5.51 -8.77
CA THR A 103 -10.21 4.21 -8.63
C THR A 103 -9.09 4.06 -9.63
N SER A 104 -8.09 3.27 -9.27
CA SER A 104 -7.00 2.83 -10.14
C SER A 104 -6.94 1.31 -10.10
N ALA A 105 -7.26 0.64 -11.22
CA ALA A 105 -7.01 -0.78 -11.34
C ALA A 105 -5.49 -1.03 -11.31
N ILE A 106 -5.10 -2.17 -10.77
CA ILE A 106 -3.71 -2.59 -10.66
C ILE A 106 -3.51 -3.88 -11.43
N ARG A 107 -2.53 -3.90 -12.33
CA ARG A 107 -1.95 -5.14 -12.85
C ARG A 107 -0.57 -5.36 -12.27
N THR A 108 -0.21 -6.61 -12.09
CA THR A 108 1.12 -6.99 -11.62
C THR A 108 2.08 -7.15 -12.79
N HIS A 109 3.29 -6.61 -12.67
CA HIS A 109 4.40 -6.82 -13.59
C HIS A 109 5.62 -7.35 -12.82
N VAL A 110 6.04 -8.58 -13.12
CA VAL A 110 7.18 -9.20 -12.45
C VAL A 110 8.47 -8.79 -13.16
N VAL A 111 9.38 -8.18 -12.40
CA VAL A 111 10.73 -7.83 -12.82
C VAL A 111 11.71 -8.79 -12.15
N THR A 112 12.64 -9.33 -12.93
CA THR A 112 13.76 -10.10 -12.38
C THR A 112 14.98 -9.19 -12.28
N ILE A 113 15.49 -9.02 -11.07
CA ILE A 113 16.71 -8.26 -10.79
C ILE A 113 17.84 -9.25 -10.63
N ASP A 114 18.92 -9.08 -11.39
CA ASP A 114 20.14 -9.81 -11.19
C ASP A 114 20.88 -9.24 -9.96
N PRO A 115 21.26 -10.05 -8.98
CA PRO A 115 22.04 -9.55 -7.84
C PRO A 115 23.37 -8.90 -8.24
N GLU A 116 23.94 -9.28 -9.38
CA GLU A 116 25.20 -8.69 -9.88
C GLU A 116 24.99 -7.26 -10.42
N ASP A 117 23.79 -6.96 -10.93
CA ASP A 117 23.40 -5.60 -11.37
C ASP A 117 23.01 -4.69 -10.18
N ALA A 118 22.90 -5.28 -8.99
CA ALA A 118 22.42 -4.61 -7.79
C ALA A 118 23.54 -3.96 -6.95
N CYS A 119 24.80 -3.98 -7.38
CA CYS A 119 25.90 -3.30 -6.68
C CYS A 119 26.40 -2.14 -7.52
N ASP A 120 26.49 -0.95 -6.93
CA ASP A 120 27.19 0.17 -7.53
C ASP A 120 28.73 0.00 -7.40
N GLU A 121 29.51 0.92 -8.03
CA GLU A 121 30.98 0.90 -7.97
C GLU A 121 31.53 1.08 -6.53
N GLU A 122 30.70 1.55 -5.59
CA GLU A 122 31.04 1.79 -4.18
C GLU A 122 30.66 0.59 -3.27
N GLY A 123 30.01 -0.45 -3.84
CA GLY A 123 29.57 -1.64 -3.12
C GLY A 123 28.30 -1.42 -2.28
N ILE A 124 27.60 -0.33 -2.53
CA ILE A 124 26.28 -0.07 -1.96
C ILE A 124 25.28 -0.87 -2.80
N GLU A 125 24.55 -1.79 -2.15
CA GLU A 125 23.47 -2.52 -2.81
C GLU A 125 22.30 -1.54 -3.04
N PRO A 126 22.01 -1.14 -4.29
CA PRO A 126 20.81 -0.38 -4.54
C PRO A 126 19.59 -1.24 -4.20
N ASP A 127 18.58 -0.58 -3.73
CA ASP A 127 17.34 -1.23 -3.37
C ASP A 127 16.70 -1.93 -4.57
N ALA A 128 16.34 -3.19 -4.39
CA ALA A 128 15.75 -4.00 -5.45
C ALA A 128 14.43 -3.43 -5.97
N TYR A 129 13.65 -2.76 -5.13
CA TYR A 129 12.44 -2.08 -5.55
C TYR A 129 12.77 -0.91 -6.48
N ASP A 130 13.73 -0.08 -6.13
CA ASP A 130 14.16 1.06 -6.94
C ASP A 130 14.71 0.62 -8.30
N LEU A 131 15.50 -0.46 -8.33
CA LEU A 131 15.99 -1.03 -9.59
C LEU A 131 14.85 -1.49 -10.47
N ALA A 132 13.89 -2.24 -9.90
CA ALA A 132 12.70 -2.70 -10.64
C ALA A 132 11.88 -1.53 -11.16
N ARG A 133 11.64 -0.52 -10.32
CA ARG A 133 10.89 0.69 -10.63
C ARG A 133 11.56 1.52 -11.73
N SER A 134 12.88 1.73 -11.61
CA SER A 134 13.67 2.49 -12.58
C SER A 134 13.74 1.81 -13.95
N GLY A 135 13.75 0.47 -13.97
CA GLY A 135 13.69 -0.33 -15.20
C GLY A 135 12.30 -0.35 -15.87
N TRP A 136 11.25 0.13 -15.18
CA TRP A 136 9.91 0.15 -15.73
C TRP A 136 9.79 1.18 -16.85
N LYS A 137 9.79 0.70 -18.11
CA LYS A 137 9.52 1.48 -19.33
C LYS A 137 10.08 2.91 -19.30
N TRP A 138 11.31 3.10 -18.80
CA TRP A 138 11.97 4.38 -18.88
C TRP A 138 12.25 4.71 -20.35
N GLU A 139 11.38 5.51 -20.93
CA GLU A 139 11.62 6.14 -22.23
C GLU A 139 11.88 7.63 -21.96
N PRO A 140 13.12 8.12 -22.20
CA PRO A 140 13.50 9.50 -21.88
C PRO A 140 12.57 10.55 -22.52
N GLU A 141 11.95 10.21 -23.65
CA GLU A 141 11.02 11.07 -24.39
C GLU A 141 9.66 11.24 -23.68
N GLU A 142 9.30 10.34 -22.79
CA GLU A 142 8.01 10.36 -22.07
C GLU A 142 8.11 10.97 -20.67
N GLY A 143 9.31 11.26 -20.18
CA GLY A 143 9.56 11.94 -18.93
C GLY A 143 9.07 11.19 -17.69
N PHE A 144 8.98 11.89 -16.55
CA PHE A 144 8.57 11.34 -15.25
C PHE A 144 7.13 10.78 -15.22
N GLY A 145 6.31 11.03 -16.23
CA GLY A 145 4.91 10.59 -16.27
C GLY A 145 4.74 9.08 -16.16
N LYS A 146 5.63 8.28 -16.75
CA LYS A 146 5.53 6.81 -16.72
C LYS A 146 5.96 6.17 -15.41
N GLN A 147 6.88 6.76 -14.68
CA GLN A 147 7.23 6.27 -13.34
C GLN A 147 6.05 6.36 -12.37
N ARG A 148 5.16 7.34 -12.58
CA ARG A 148 3.93 7.48 -11.78
C ARG A 148 2.89 6.39 -12.04
N GLU A 149 3.03 5.60 -13.11
CA GLU A 149 2.22 4.41 -13.33
C GLU A 149 2.54 3.29 -12.32
N VAL A 150 3.73 3.31 -11.71
CA VAL A 150 4.08 2.40 -10.64
C VAL A 150 3.38 2.86 -9.37
N LEU A 151 2.55 2.00 -8.82
CA LEU A 151 1.77 2.23 -7.58
C LEU A 151 2.38 1.54 -6.36
N GLY A 152 3.57 0.95 -6.53
CA GLY A 152 4.28 0.19 -5.53
C GLY A 152 4.65 -1.22 -5.97
N SER A 153 4.86 -2.12 -5.00
CA SER A 153 5.13 -3.55 -5.24
C SER A 153 4.42 -4.44 -4.23
N LEU A 154 4.24 -5.72 -4.59
CA LEU A 154 3.80 -6.77 -3.68
C LEU A 154 5.00 -7.66 -3.31
N GLY A 155 5.19 -7.91 -2.02
CA GLY A 155 6.29 -8.71 -1.50
C GLY A 155 7.66 -8.06 -1.70
N GLY A 156 8.73 -8.83 -1.52
CA GLY A 156 10.09 -8.35 -1.52
C GLY A 156 10.58 -7.99 -0.12
N SER A 157 11.43 -6.98 -0.03
CA SER A 157 11.94 -6.40 1.22
C SER A 157 11.56 -4.92 1.32
N PRO A 158 11.42 -4.37 2.52
CA PRO A 158 11.18 -2.93 2.67
C PRO A 158 12.44 -2.15 2.27
N SER A 159 12.27 -1.21 1.35
CA SER A 159 13.31 -0.33 0.84
C SER A 159 13.60 0.77 1.86
N TYR A 160 14.88 1.15 2.07
CA TYR A 160 15.28 2.27 2.95
C TYR A 160 14.80 2.20 4.41
N LEU A 161 14.23 1.09 4.84
CA LEU A 161 13.75 0.92 6.20
C LEU A 161 14.77 0.14 7.03
N GLU A 162 15.25 0.74 8.11
CA GLU A 162 16.15 0.10 9.06
C GLU A 162 15.43 -1.00 9.86
N ASP A 163 16.14 -2.06 10.24
CA ASP A 163 15.57 -3.23 10.94
C ASP A 163 14.89 -2.88 12.26
N ASP A 164 15.33 -1.82 12.96
CA ASP A 164 14.73 -1.36 14.21
C ASP A 164 13.37 -0.66 14.04
N ARG A 165 13.00 -0.33 12.80
CA ARG A 165 11.69 0.24 12.46
C ARG A 165 10.65 -0.79 12.05
N LEU A 166 10.99 -2.08 11.99
CA LEU A 166 10.04 -3.13 11.63
C LEU A 166 8.91 -3.24 12.66
N PRO A 167 7.64 -3.20 12.26
CA PRO A 167 6.52 -3.25 13.19
C PRO A 167 6.45 -4.57 13.95
N VAL A 168 5.99 -4.48 15.20
CA VAL A 168 5.73 -5.63 16.05
C VAL A 168 4.23 -5.86 16.15
N CYS A 169 3.78 -7.10 15.97
CA CYS A 169 2.38 -7.46 16.06
C CYS A 169 1.83 -7.22 17.46
N PRO A 170 0.75 -6.45 17.64
CA PRO A 170 0.18 -6.18 18.96
C PRO A 170 -0.40 -7.43 19.63
N SER A 171 -0.78 -8.45 18.85
CA SER A 171 -1.42 -9.66 19.34
C SER A 171 -0.43 -10.74 19.80
N CYS A 172 0.70 -10.95 19.10
CA CYS A 172 1.65 -12.01 19.41
C CYS A 172 3.08 -11.52 19.70
N THR A 173 3.33 -10.22 19.62
CA THR A 173 4.64 -9.58 19.81
C THR A 173 5.75 -10.03 18.84
N GLY A 174 5.42 -10.79 17.81
CA GLY A 174 6.34 -11.16 16.73
C GLY A 174 6.56 -10.01 15.76
N THR A 175 7.75 -9.93 15.14
CA THR A 175 8.02 -8.99 14.05
C THR A 175 7.09 -9.29 12.87
N MET A 176 6.49 -8.27 12.29
CA MET A 176 5.62 -8.42 11.13
C MET A 176 6.42 -8.59 9.86
N GLU A 177 5.83 -9.31 8.90
CA GLU A 177 6.40 -9.53 7.58
C GLU A 177 6.05 -8.37 6.65
N PHE A 178 7.00 -7.95 5.83
CA PHE A 178 6.74 -6.98 4.77
C PHE A 178 5.80 -7.57 3.71
N ALA A 179 4.82 -6.79 3.27
CA ALA A 179 3.79 -7.24 2.33
C ALA A 179 3.74 -6.42 1.04
N ALA A 180 3.90 -5.10 1.12
CA ALA A 180 3.80 -4.22 -0.06
C ALA A 180 4.47 -2.86 0.17
N HIS A 181 4.98 -2.26 -0.93
CA HIS A 181 5.17 -0.83 -1.06
C HIS A 181 3.94 -0.17 -1.66
N LEU A 182 3.67 1.08 -1.29
CA LEU A 182 2.63 1.92 -1.89
C LEU A 182 3.21 3.26 -2.32
N GLU A 183 2.93 3.68 -3.55
CA GLU A 183 3.23 5.02 -4.08
C GLU A 183 1.94 5.80 -4.34
N GLU A 184 2.05 7.13 -4.40
CA GLU A 184 0.88 8.01 -4.46
C GLU A 184 -0.02 7.79 -5.69
N GLY A 185 0.52 7.47 -6.85
CA GLY A 185 -0.25 7.28 -8.09
C GLY A 185 -0.16 8.44 -9.06
N ILE A 186 -0.87 8.32 -10.21
CA ILE A 186 -0.64 9.13 -11.41
C ILE A 186 -1.40 10.44 -11.47
N THR A 187 -2.61 10.52 -10.90
CA THR A 187 -3.44 11.72 -10.92
C THR A 187 -3.85 12.11 -9.52
N ARG A 188 -4.28 13.36 -9.36
CA ARG A 188 -4.77 13.86 -8.07
C ARG A 188 -6.00 13.10 -7.58
N GLU A 189 -6.85 12.62 -8.49
CA GLU A 189 -8.09 11.91 -8.18
C GLU A 189 -7.83 10.47 -7.70
N THR A 190 -6.76 9.85 -8.18
CA THR A 190 -6.36 8.48 -7.82
C THR A 190 -5.24 8.43 -6.79
N SER A 191 -4.67 9.60 -6.43
CA SER A 191 -3.50 9.67 -5.57
C SER A 191 -3.83 9.31 -4.13
N MET A 192 -3.06 8.40 -3.59
CA MET A 192 -2.94 8.14 -2.15
C MET A 192 -2.04 9.24 -1.58
N ASN A 193 -2.60 10.16 -0.78
CA ASN A 193 -1.81 11.23 -0.20
C ASN A 193 -0.88 10.70 0.90
N LEU A 194 0.33 10.32 0.52
CA LEU A 194 1.38 9.81 1.40
C LEU A 194 2.39 10.91 1.81
N GLY A 195 2.19 12.15 1.36
CA GLY A 195 3.09 13.27 1.64
C GLY A 195 4.39 13.24 0.82
N GLY A 196 4.37 12.56 -0.33
CA GLY A 196 5.53 12.36 -1.19
C GLY A 196 6.48 11.25 -0.72
N GLN A 197 6.08 10.50 0.30
CA GLN A 197 6.84 9.39 0.88
C GLN A 197 6.43 8.04 0.29
N LEU A 198 7.26 7.03 0.51
CA LEU A 198 6.93 5.64 0.21
C LEU A 198 6.18 5.02 1.39
N GLY A 199 5.05 4.39 1.11
CA GLY A 199 4.27 3.66 2.11
C GLY A 199 4.69 2.20 2.21
N TYR A 200 4.77 1.67 3.43
CA TYR A 200 5.14 0.29 3.73
C TYR A 200 4.00 -0.42 4.43
N VAL A 201 3.58 -1.54 3.88
CA VAL A 201 2.55 -2.40 4.45
C VAL A 201 3.18 -3.65 5.03
N PHE A 202 2.87 -3.93 6.29
CA PHE A 202 3.33 -5.13 6.99
C PHE A 202 2.15 -5.97 7.46
N VAL A 203 2.38 -7.26 7.63
CA VAL A 203 1.37 -8.20 8.12
C VAL A 203 1.93 -9.20 9.12
N CYS A 204 1.13 -9.54 10.11
CA CYS A 204 1.28 -10.74 10.91
C CYS A 204 0.27 -11.78 10.41
N ARG A 205 0.69 -12.73 9.60
CA ARG A 205 -0.19 -13.72 8.98
C ARG A 205 -0.94 -14.58 10.00
N PRO A 206 -0.28 -15.10 11.07
CA PRO A 206 -0.98 -15.90 12.08
C PRO A 206 -2.08 -15.14 12.81
N CYS A 207 -1.87 -13.85 13.10
CA CYS A 207 -2.85 -13.01 13.82
C CYS A 207 -3.80 -12.26 12.87
N ARG A 208 -3.50 -12.22 11.56
CA ARG A 208 -4.21 -11.42 10.53
C ARG A 208 -4.23 -9.93 10.84
N GLU A 209 -3.23 -9.48 11.56
CA GLU A 209 -2.99 -8.07 11.89
C GLU A 209 -2.12 -7.42 10.83
N GLY A 210 -2.36 -6.15 10.57
CA GLY A 210 -1.53 -5.37 9.65
C GLY A 210 -1.07 -4.06 10.25
N ALA A 211 0.01 -3.52 9.71
CA ALA A 211 0.57 -2.22 10.07
C ALA A 211 0.95 -1.45 8.81
N PHE A 212 0.95 -0.13 8.93
CA PHE A 212 1.41 0.78 7.88
C PHE A 212 2.35 1.82 8.49
N LEU A 213 3.40 2.17 7.76
CA LEU A 213 4.27 3.29 8.08
C LEU A 213 4.81 3.93 6.80
N THR A 214 5.46 5.08 6.92
CA THR A 214 6.28 5.69 5.85
C THR A 214 7.72 5.91 6.35
N ASP A 215 8.63 6.13 5.44
CA ASP A 215 10.03 6.49 5.72
C ASP A 215 10.19 7.95 6.19
#